data_606232edb8eeb3b35196808329f9c96c
#
_entry.id   606232edb8eeb3b35196808329f9c96c
#
_cell.length_a   1.000
_cell.length_b   1.000
_cell.length_c   1.000
_cell.angle_alpha   90.00
_cell.angle_beta   90.00
_cell.angle_gamma   90.00
#
_symmetry.space_group_name_H-M   'P 1'
#
loop_
_entity.id
_entity.type
_entity.pdbx_description
1 polymer ?
#
loop_
_entity_poly.entity_id
_entity_poly.type
_entity_poly.pdbx_seq_one_letter_code
_entity_poly.pdbx_strand_id
1 'polypeptide(L)'
;MEFRDLKRQYQVLKPQMDAAMLEVAENCNFISGKQVTELEQQLAEYVGVKHCVTCGNGTDALTLVMMAWDIKAGDAVFVPTFTFFASAEVVAFEGATPVFVDVDERTFNVDPVKLEEAIEHVKKEGKLNPRAVIAVDLFGQPADYTKIEEICKKHGLLLLEDGAQGFGGKIGDRTACSFGDA
;
A
#
# COMPACT_ATOMS: atom_id res chain seq x y z
N MET A 1 10.14 -9.69 28.60
CA MET A 1 10.31 -8.62 27.58
C MET A 1 9.22 -8.83 26.55
N GLU A 2 8.33 -7.88 26.37
CA GLU A 2 7.30 -7.97 25.32
C GLU A 2 7.92 -7.53 23.99
N PHE A 3 7.65 -8.25 22.92
CA PHE A 3 8.17 -7.92 21.58
C PHE A 3 7.59 -6.61 21.05
N ARG A 4 6.32 -6.34 21.37
CA ARG A 4 5.63 -5.06 21.10
C ARG A 4 4.92 -4.62 22.38
N ASP A 5 5.43 -3.58 23.01
CA ASP A 5 4.86 -3.03 24.26
C ASP A 5 4.00 -1.78 23.96
N LEU A 6 2.81 -2.03 23.39
CA LEU A 6 1.84 -0.97 23.10
C LEU A 6 1.35 -0.26 24.37
N LYS A 7 1.33 -0.94 25.52
CA LYS A 7 0.95 -0.32 26.79
C LYS A 7 1.94 0.75 27.19
N ARG A 8 3.25 0.46 27.07
CA ARG A 8 4.30 1.44 27.34
C ARG A 8 4.21 2.63 26.40
N GLN A 9 3.99 2.40 25.11
CA GLN A 9 3.79 3.46 24.13
C GLN A 9 2.61 4.35 24.51
N TYR A 10 1.45 3.76 24.82
CA TYR A 10 0.29 4.50 25.29
C TYR A 10 0.57 5.31 26.56
N GLN A 11 1.23 4.73 27.57
CA GLN A 11 1.56 5.45 28.80
C GLN A 11 2.39 6.71 28.56
N VAL A 12 3.34 6.66 27.60
CA VAL A 12 4.16 7.83 27.23
C VAL A 12 3.32 8.90 26.54
N LEU A 13 2.41 8.49 25.67
CA LEU A 13 1.59 9.40 24.85
C LEU A 13 0.25 9.75 25.52
N LYS A 14 -0.09 9.07 26.64
CA LYS A 14 -1.42 9.13 27.28
C LYS A 14 -1.98 10.55 27.46
N PRO A 15 -1.24 11.54 28.01
CA PRO A 15 -1.81 12.86 28.25
C PRO A 15 -2.27 13.53 26.93
N GLN A 16 -1.52 13.35 25.85
CA GLN A 16 -1.83 13.94 24.55
C GLN A 16 -2.96 13.18 23.84
N MET A 17 -2.91 11.84 23.88
CA MET A 17 -3.94 11.01 23.25
C MET A 17 -5.30 11.18 23.92
N ASP A 18 -5.36 11.14 25.26
CA ASP A 18 -6.61 11.30 25.99
C ASP A 18 -7.21 12.69 25.76
N ALA A 19 -6.39 13.74 25.77
CA ALA A 19 -6.86 15.11 25.52
C ALA A 19 -7.43 15.24 24.09
N ALA A 20 -6.75 14.71 23.07
CA ALA A 20 -7.23 14.77 21.69
C ALA A 20 -8.54 13.99 21.49
N MET A 21 -8.67 12.79 22.09
CA MET A 21 -9.92 12.03 22.02
C MET A 21 -11.07 12.74 22.72
N LEU A 22 -10.84 13.33 23.91
CA LEU A 22 -11.86 14.06 24.64
C LEU A 22 -12.30 15.32 23.89
N GLU A 23 -11.39 16.07 23.31
CA GLU A 23 -11.69 17.25 22.49
C GLU A 23 -12.65 16.90 21.33
N VAL A 24 -12.41 15.81 20.62
CA VAL A 24 -13.30 15.37 19.54
C VAL A 24 -14.68 14.99 20.08
N ALA A 25 -14.72 14.29 21.21
CA ALA A 25 -15.96 13.87 21.85
C ALA A 25 -16.79 15.05 22.37
N GLU A 26 -16.16 16.01 23.04
CA GLU A 26 -16.82 17.22 23.56
C GLU A 26 -17.38 18.12 22.44
N ASN A 27 -16.68 18.21 21.32
CA ASN A 27 -17.12 18.97 20.17
C ASN A 27 -18.11 18.22 19.27
N CYS A 28 -18.34 16.92 19.49
CA CYS A 28 -19.20 16.05 18.70
C CYS A 28 -18.88 16.08 17.18
N ASN A 29 -17.64 16.34 16.81
CA ASN A 29 -17.22 16.46 15.41
C ASN A 29 -16.54 15.16 14.94
N PHE A 30 -17.34 14.10 14.81
CA PHE A 30 -16.85 12.75 14.55
C PHE A 30 -16.62 12.42 13.07
N ILE A 31 -17.21 13.18 12.14
CA ILE A 31 -17.14 12.90 10.70
C ILE A 31 -16.38 14.02 10.01
N SER A 32 -15.30 13.68 9.32
CA SER A 32 -14.47 14.62 8.55
C SER A 32 -14.08 15.88 9.36
N GLY A 33 -13.73 15.67 10.63
CA GLY A 33 -13.31 16.73 11.53
C GLY A 33 -11.97 17.35 11.11
N LYS A 34 -11.67 18.50 11.74
CA LYS A 34 -10.41 19.23 11.53
C LYS A 34 -9.17 18.34 11.66
N GLN A 35 -9.17 17.40 12.61
CA GLN A 35 -8.07 16.48 12.88
C GLN A 35 -7.77 15.56 11.69
N VAL A 36 -8.81 15.17 10.92
CA VAL A 36 -8.65 14.35 9.71
C VAL A 36 -7.89 15.16 8.65
N THR A 37 -8.33 16.37 8.36
CA THR A 37 -7.69 17.25 7.37
C THR A 37 -6.24 17.58 7.76
N GLU A 38 -5.99 17.86 9.04
CA GLU A 38 -4.65 18.13 9.55
C GLU A 38 -3.74 16.89 9.42
N LEU A 39 -4.26 15.71 9.70
CA LEU A 39 -3.52 14.46 9.54
C LEU A 39 -3.15 14.20 8.06
N GLU A 40 -4.11 14.35 7.15
CA GLU A 40 -3.88 14.18 5.71
C GLU A 40 -2.79 15.13 5.19
N GLN A 41 -2.81 16.38 5.62
CA GLN A 41 -1.79 17.36 5.26
C GLN A 41 -0.42 16.99 5.81
N GLN A 42 -0.34 16.65 7.10
CA GLN A 42 0.92 16.28 7.76
C GLN A 42 1.52 14.99 7.17
N LEU A 43 0.69 14.00 6.85
CA LEU A 43 1.17 12.76 6.22
C LEU A 43 1.65 13.01 4.80
N ALA A 44 0.92 13.78 4.00
CA ALA A 44 1.34 14.14 2.65
C ALA A 44 2.68 14.89 2.65
N GLU A 45 2.85 15.85 3.58
CA GLU A 45 4.09 16.61 3.74
C GLU A 45 5.24 15.72 4.22
N TYR A 46 5.00 14.85 5.21
CA TYR A 46 6.02 13.93 5.76
C TYR A 46 6.54 12.95 4.70
N VAL A 47 5.64 12.41 3.89
CA VAL A 47 5.97 11.45 2.83
C VAL A 47 6.56 12.15 1.60
N GLY A 48 6.19 13.41 1.37
CA GLY A 48 6.60 14.19 0.21
C GLY A 48 5.71 13.95 -1.01
N VAL A 49 4.45 13.60 -0.79
CA VAL A 49 3.44 13.39 -1.83
C VAL A 49 2.45 14.55 -1.91
N LYS A 50 1.72 14.63 -3.00
CA LYS A 50 0.80 15.74 -3.25
C LYS A 50 -0.48 15.66 -2.43
N HIS A 51 -0.97 14.46 -2.19
CA HIS A 51 -2.24 14.22 -1.50
C HIS A 51 -2.11 13.01 -0.57
N CYS A 52 -2.86 13.05 0.51
CA CYS A 52 -3.17 11.92 1.37
C CYS A 52 -4.68 11.91 1.59
N VAL A 53 -5.29 10.75 1.49
CA VAL A 53 -6.74 10.57 1.72
C VAL A 53 -6.91 9.48 2.77
N THR A 54 -7.56 9.81 3.86
CA THR A 54 -7.85 8.84 4.93
C THR A 54 -9.08 8.00 4.60
N CYS A 55 -9.08 6.76 5.06
CA CYS A 55 -10.19 5.82 4.94
C CYS A 55 -10.32 4.96 6.19
N GLY A 56 -11.22 3.99 6.20
CA GLY A 56 -11.54 3.20 7.38
C GLY A 56 -10.40 2.28 7.85
N ASN A 57 -9.66 1.71 6.91
CA ASN A 57 -8.56 0.78 7.17
C ASN A 57 -7.73 0.54 5.90
N GLY A 58 -6.62 -0.22 6.02
CA GLY A 58 -5.74 -0.50 4.89
C GLY A 58 -6.38 -1.33 3.77
N THR A 59 -7.28 -2.26 4.09
CA THR A 59 -8.00 -3.03 3.06
C THR A 59 -8.90 -2.11 2.23
N ASP A 60 -9.60 -1.17 2.89
CA ASP A 60 -10.40 -0.16 2.20
C ASP A 60 -9.50 0.73 1.32
N ALA A 61 -8.31 1.10 1.80
CA ALA A 61 -7.36 1.91 1.01
C ALA A 61 -7.00 1.21 -0.30
N LEU A 62 -6.59 -0.05 -0.23
CA LEU A 62 -6.26 -0.85 -1.41
C LEU A 62 -7.47 -1.02 -2.34
N THR A 63 -8.65 -1.30 -1.78
CA THR A 63 -9.90 -1.45 -2.56
C THR A 63 -10.26 -0.16 -3.29
N LEU A 64 -10.18 0.99 -2.62
CA LEU A 64 -10.49 2.28 -3.22
C LEU A 64 -9.56 2.60 -4.41
N VAL A 65 -8.30 2.22 -4.34
CA VAL A 65 -7.37 2.38 -5.48
C VAL A 65 -7.77 1.45 -6.64
N MET A 66 -8.09 0.17 -6.37
CA MET A 66 -8.57 -0.75 -7.41
C MET A 66 -9.82 -0.21 -8.10
N MET A 67 -10.78 0.30 -7.34
CA MET A 67 -11.99 0.95 -7.86
C MET A 67 -11.65 2.20 -8.69
N ALA A 68 -10.77 3.07 -8.20
CA ALA A 68 -10.37 4.31 -8.88
C ALA A 68 -9.68 4.04 -10.23
N TRP A 69 -8.98 2.91 -10.34
CA TRP A 69 -8.32 2.46 -11.57
C TRP A 69 -9.22 1.65 -12.51
N ASP A 70 -10.51 1.48 -12.17
CA ASP A 70 -11.49 0.69 -12.93
C ASP A 70 -10.98 -0.75 -13.18
N ILE A 71 -10.37 -1.35 -12.15
CA ILE A 71 -9.97 -2.76 -12.18
C ILE A 71 -11.23 -3.62 -12.17
N LYS A 72 -11.29 -4.65 -13.01
CA LYS A 72 -12.50 -5.44 -13.23
C LYS A 72 -12.23 -6.84 -13.78
N ALA A 73 -13.28 -7.60 -13.96
CA ALA A 73 -13.21 -8.94 -14.55
C ALA A 73 -12.50 -8.92 -15.91
N GLY A 74 -11.56 -9.84 -16.07
CA GLY A 74 -10.68 -9.94 -17.24
C GLY A 74 -9.34 -9.22 -17.07
N ASP A 75 -9.18 -8.38 -16.04
CA ASP A 75 -7.91 -7.77 -15.70
C ASP A 75 -7.04 -8.70 -14.83
N ALA A 76 -5.71 -8.57 -14.97
CA ALA A 76 -4.71 -9.22 -14.12
C ALA A 76 -4.00 -8.16 -13.29
N VAL A 77 -3.90 -8.40 -11.98
CA VAL A 77 -3.10 -7.60 -11.06
C VAL A 77 -2.05 -8.50 -10.42
N PHE A 78 -0.79 -8.12 -10.52
CA PHE A 78 0.34 -8.91 -10.01
C PHE A 78 0.57 -8.58 -8.54
N VAL A 79 0.61 -9.62 -7.70
CA VAL A 79 0.75 -9.48 -6.24
C VAL A 79 1.79 -10.48 -5.71
N PRO A 80 2.57 -10.14 -4.66
CA PRO A 80 3.52 -11.09 -4.10
C PRO A 80 2.80 -12.29 -3.46
N THR A 81 3.43 -13.48 -3.52
CA THR A 81 2.92 -14.69 -2.86
C THR A 81 3.01 -14.61 -1.34
N PHE A 82 3.92 -13.80 -0.81
CA PHE A 82 4.17 -13.66 0.62
C PHE A 82 3.83 -12.25 1.09
N THR A 83 2.60 -12.07 1.55
CA THR A 83 2.06 -10.79 2.02
C THR A 83 0.85 -11.05 2.93
N PHE A 84 0.23 -9.98 3.42
CA PHE A 84 -1.08 -10.05 4.06
C PHE A 84 -2.18 -10.35 3.02
N PHE A 85 -3.20 -11.08 3.43
CA PHE A 85 -4.26 -11.57 2.56
C PHE A 85 -4.93 -10.45 1.73
N ALA A 86 -5.11 -9.26 2.34
CA ALA A 86 -5.77 -8.13 1.69
C ALA A 86 -5.13 -7.72 0.37
N SER A 87 -3.80 -7.81 0.21
CA SER A 87 -3.12 -7.40 -1.03
C SER A 87 -3.63 -8.16 -2.27
N ALA A 88 -4.07 -9.42 -2.10
CA ALA A 88 -4.67 -10.21 -3.17
C ALA A 88 -6.20 -10.18 -3.16
N GLU A 89 -6.81 -10.10 -1.99
CA GLU A 89 -8.26 -10.14 -1.79
C GLU A 89 -8.96 -8.97 -2.49
N VAL A 90 -8.39 -7.77 -2.40
CA VAL A 90 -8.96 -6.55 -3.01
C VAL A 90 -9.05 -6.64 -4.53
N VAL A 91 -8.15 -7.39 -5.16
CA VAL A 91 -8.20 -7.68 -6.60
C VAL A 91 -9.41 -8.56 -6.93
N ALA A 92 -9.66 -9.57 -6.09
CA ALA A 92 -10.79 -10.47 -6.25
C ALA A 92 -12.15 -9.78 -5.98
N PHE A 93 -12.19 -8.77 -5.10
CA PHE A 93 -13.40 -7.97 -4.85
C PHE A 93 -13.89 -7.27 -6.12
N GLU A 94 -12.98 -6.80 -6.96
CA GLU A 94 -13.31 -6.17 -8.25
C GLU A 94 -13.59 -7.21 -9.38
N GLY A 95 -13.57 -8.50 -9.05
CA GLY A 95 -13.75 -9.59 -10.02
C GLY A 95 -12.54 -9.81 -10.93
N ALA A 96 -11.44 -9.12 -10.71
CA ALA A 96 -10.19 -9.28 -11.42
C ALA A 96 -9.40 -10.51 -10.92
N THR A 97 -8.34 -10.87 -11.63
CA THR A 97 -7.53 -12.04 -11.30
C THR A 97 -6.21 -11.61 -10.64
N PRO A 98 -5.98 -11.96 -9.36
CA PRO A 98 -4.67 -11.81 -8.77
C PRO A 98 -3.70 -12.84 -9.38
N VAL A 99 -2.60 -12.36 -9.95
CA VAL A 99 -1.52 -13.18 -10.46
C VAL A 99 -0.39 -13.17 -9.44
N PHE A 100 -0.17 -14.30 -8.80
CA PHE A 100 0.83 -14.41 -7.75
C PHE A 100 2.25 -14.46 -8.34
N VAL A 101 3.12 -13.64 -7.76
CA VAL A 101 4.54 -13.52 -8.12
C VAL A 101 5.38 -13.93 -6.92
N ASP A 102 6.40 -14.74 -7.18
CA ASP A 102 7.31 -15.18 -6.12
C ASP A 102 8.12 -14.01 -5.56
N VAL A 103 8.68 -14.22 -4.37
CA VAL A 103 9.43 -13.19 -3.63
C VAL A 103 10.92 -13.52 -3.62
N ASP A 104 11.74 -12.50 -3.49
CA ASP A 104 13.17 -12.65 -3.25
C ASP A 104 13.42 -13.27 -1.86
N GLU A 105 14.25 -14.32 -1.80
CA GLU A 105 14.48 -15.09 -0.58
C GLU A 105 15.17 -14.35 0.57
N ARG A 106 15.75 -13.17 0.29
CA ARG A 106 16.48 -12.37 1.27
C ARG A 106 15.63 -11.23 1.80
N THR A 107 14.84 -10.61 0.93
CA THR A 107 14.04 -9.44 1.27
C THR A 107 12.59 -9.77 1.59
N PHE A 108 12.09 -10.90 1.10
CA PHE A 108 10.70 -11.33 1.13
C PHE A 108 9.74 -10.39 0.37
N ASN A 109 10.26 -9.39 -0.31
CA ASN A 109 9.51 -8.53 -1.21
C ASN A 109 9.42 -9.17 -2.61
N VAL A 110 8.48 -8.71 -3.42
CA VAL A 110 8.29 -9.22 -4.78
C VAL A 110 9.62 -9.22 -5.56
N ASP A 111 9.94 -10.35 -6.21
CA ASP A 111 11.13 -10.47 -7.05
C ASP A 111 10.87 -9.79 -8.41
N PRO A 112 11.63 -8.75 -8.79
CA PRO A 112 11.43 -8.04 -10.04
C PRO A 112 11.62 -8.92 -11.29
N VAL A 113 12.50 -9.92 -11.24
CA VAL A 113 12.69 -10.85 -12.36
C VAL A 113 11.47 -11.74 -12.52
N LYS A 114 10.96 -12.28 -11.41
CA LYS A 114 9.74 -13.08 -11.42
C LYS A 114 8.50 -12.28 -11.81
N LEU A 115 8.47 -11.00 -11.40
CA LEU A 115 7.41 -10.08 -11.83
C LEU A 115 7.38 -9.94 -13.35
N GLU A 116 8.52 -9.66 -13.95
CA GLU A 116 8.60 -9.49 -15.41
C GLU A 116 8.26 -10.79 -16.16
N GLU A 117 8.76 -11.95 -15.70
CA GLU A 117 8.39 -13.27 -16.23
C GLU A 117 6.89 -13.52 -16.19
N ALA A 118 6.22 -13.18 -15.07
CA ALA A 118 4.78 -13.35 -14.90
C ALA A 118 3.98 -12.42 -15.84
N ILE A 119 4.39 -11.18 -15.99
CA ILE A 119 3.76 -10.22 -16.91
C ILE A 119 3.85 -10.72 -18.36
N GLU A 120 5.04 -11.16 -18.79
CA GLU A 120 5.23 -11.68 -20.14
C GLU A 120 4.43 -12.96 -20.38
N HIS A 121 4.33 -13.83 -19.36
CA HIS A 121 3.51 -15.03 -19.44
C HIS A 121 2.03 -14.70 -19.66
N VAL A 122 1.46 -13.79 -18.85
CA VAL A 122 0.06 -13.36 -18.99
C VAL A 122 -0.21 -12.73 -20.34
N LYS A 123 0.70 -11.87 -20.82
CA LYS A 123 0.61 -11.27 -22.16
C LYS A 123 0.64 -12.31 -23.28
N LYS A 124 1.47 -13.34 -23.16
CA LYS A 124 1.59 -14.42 -24.14
C LYS A 124 0.37 -15.32 -24.17
N GLU A 125 -0.24 -15.60 -23.02
CA GLU A 125 -1.49 -16.37 -22.96
C GLU A 125 -2.67 -15.61 -23.57
N GLY A 126 -2.71 -14.29 -23.44
CA GLY A 126 -3.73 -13.43 -24.03
C GLY A 126 -5.15 -13.62 -23.45
N LYS A 127 -5.28 -14.27 -22.28
CA LYS A 127 -6.56 -14.51 -21.61
C LYS A 127 -6.98 -13.38 -20.68
N LEU A 128 -5.99 -12.70 -20.08
CA LEU A 128 -6.18 -11.60 -19.14
C LEU A 128 -5.46 -10.36 -19.65
N ASN A 129 -5.94 -9.21 -19.23
CA ASN A 129 -5.34 -7.92 -19.52
C ASN A 129 -4.47 -7.47 -18.33
N PRO A 130 -3.13 -7.45 -18.44
CA PRO A 130 -2.27 -6.93 -17.39
C PRO A 130 -2.55 -5.46 -17.09
N ARG A 131 -2.88 -5.10 -15.85
CA ARG A 131 -3.32 -3.75 -15.49
C ARG A 131 -2.47 -3.10 -14.42
N ALA A 132 -2.13 -3.81 -13.35
CA ALA A 132 -1.44 -3.23 -12.22
C ALA A 132 -0.53 -4.23 -11.51
N VAL A 133 0.38 -3.69 -10.71
CA VAL A 133 1.21 -4.39 -9.75
C VAL A 133 0.92 -3.83 -8.37
N ILE A 134 0.76 -4.70 -7.37
CA ILE A 134 0.78 -4.33 -5.95
C ILE A 134 2.13 -4.80 -5.40
N ALA A 135 2.99 -3.86 -5.03
CA ALA A 135 4.24 -4.14 -4.34
C ALA A 135 4.10 -3.83 -2.86
N VAL A 136 4.57 -4.72 -2.00
CA VAL A 136 4.40 -4.61 -0.55
C VAL A 136 5.74 -4.34 0.12
N ASP A 137 5.77 -3.41 1.05
CA ASP A 137 6.94 -3.09 1.87
C ASP A 137 7.01 -4.00 3.10
N LEU A 138 7.24 -5.28 2.85
CA LEU A 138 7.13 -6.30 3.88
C LEU A 138 8.17 -6.09 4.99
N PHE A 139 7.73 -6.26 6.23
CA PHE A 139 8.56 -6.08 7.44
C PHE A 139 9.18 -4.69 7.61
N GLY A 140 8.68 -3.69 6.88
CA GLY A 140 9.16 -2.32 6.95
C GLY A 140 10.30 -2.00 5.99
N GLN A 141 10.62 -2.91 5.08
CA GLN A 141 11.61 -2.69 4.04
C GLN A 141 10.92 -2.37 2.72
N PRO A 142 11.13 -1.18 2.12
CA PRO A 142 10.63 -0.88 0.80
C PRO A 142 11.06 -1.92 -0.24
N ALA A 143 10.16 -2.28 -1.15
CA ALA A 143 10.45 -3.17 -2.26
C ALA A 143 11.48 -2.53 -3.23
N ASP A 144 12.03 -3.28 -4.17
CA ASP A 144 12.97 -2.73 -5.18
C ASP A 144 12.24 -1.86 -6.22
N TYR A 145 11.70 -0.73 -5.74
CA TYR A 145 10.93 0.19 -6.59
C TYR A 145 11.71 0.71 -7.78
N THR A 146 13.03 0.78 -7.70
CA THR A 146 13.86 1.19 -8.86
C THR A 146 13.61 0.28 -10.05
N LYS A 147 13.60 -1.04 -9.83
CA LYS A 147 13.34 -2.00 -10.90
C LYS A 147 11.85 -2.17 -11.20
N ILE A 148 11.02 -2.18 -10.16
CA ILE A 148 9.56 -2.38 -10.33
C ILE A 148 8.94 -1.23 -11.14
N GLU A 149 9.31 0.02 -10.86
CA GLU A 149 8.84 1.18 -11.64
C GLU A 149 9.27 1.11 -13.11
N GLU A 150 10.51 0.66 -13.38
CA GLU A 150 10.99 0.43 -14.74
C GLU A 150 10.19 -0.64 -15.49
N ILE A 151 9.88 -1.76 -14.80
CA ILE A 151 9.07 -2.86 -15.34
C ILE A 151 7.64 -2.36 -15.61
N CYS A 152 7.01 -1.69 -14.65
CA CYS A 152 5.67 -1.14 -14.81
C CYS A 152 5.60 -0.17 -15.99
N LYS A 153 6.55 0.73 -16.09
CA LYS A 153 6.66 1.68 -17.22
C LYS A 153 6.85 0.97 -18.56
N LYS A 154 7.74 -0.01 -18.63
CA LYS A 154 8.00 -0.82 -19.84
C LYS A 154 6.74 -1.52 -20.32
N HIS A 155 5.94 -2.01 -19.40
CA HIS A 155 4.75 -2.81 -19.71
C HIS A 155 3.44 -2.01 -19.73
N GLY A 156 3.47 -0.71 -19.34
CA GLY A 156 2.29 0.16 -19.27
C GLY A 156 1.33 -0.23 -18.15
N LEU A 157 1.87 -0.64 -16.99
CA LEU A 157 1.12 -1.06 -15.81
C LEU A 157 1.11 0.05 -14.76
N LEU A 158 0.01 0.12 -14.00
CA LEU A 158 -0.09 0.93 -12.80
C LEU A 158 0.64 0.23 -11.65
N LEU A 159 1.21 1.01 -10.75
CA LEU A 159 1.93 0.51 -9.58
C LEU A 159 1.30 1.04 -8.30
N LEU A 160 0.82 0.14 -7.44
CA LEU A 160 0.36 0.42 -6.08
C LEU A 160 1.43 0.00 -5.08
N GLU A 161 1.85 0.93 -4.23
CA GLU A 161 2.69 0.64 -3.07
C GLU A 161 1.80 0.28 -1.86
N ASP A 162 1.85 -0.96 -1.40
CA ASP A 162 1.27 -1.34 -0.11
C ASP A 162 2.30 -1.07 1.00
N GLY A 163 2.30 0.15 1.48
CA GLY A 163 3.19 0.63 2.53
C GLY A 163 2.69 0.36 3.96
N ALA A 164 1.73 -0.56 4.17
CA ALA A 164 1.13 -0.84 5.49
C ALA A 164 2.17 -1.14 6.58
N GLN A 165 3.32 -1.69 6.23
CA GLN A 165 4.43 -1.95 7.13
C GLN A 165 5.64 -1.04 6.84
N GLY A 166 5.65 -0.33 5.74
CA GLY A 166 6.80 0.42 5.21
C GLY A 166 6.95 1.84 5.73
N PHE A 167 5.92 2.41 6.36
CA PHE A 167 5.89 3.82 6.75
C PHE A 167 7.16 4.25 7.53
N GLY A 168 7.88 5.24 7.00
CA GLY A 168 9.16 5.72 7.55
C GLY A 168 10.40 5.07 6.93
N GLY A 169 10.26 3.99 6.14
CA GLY A 169 11.33 3.43 5.31
C GLY A 169 11.74 4.39 4.20
N LYS A 170 12.94 4.17 3.62
CA LYS A 170 13.46 5.04 2.55
C LYS A 170 14.30 4.25 1.53
N ILE A 171 14.26 4.71 0.27
CA ILE A 171 15.23 4.37 -0.76
C ILE A 171 15.84 5.69 -1.25
N GLY A 172 17.12 5.93 -0.93
CA GLY A 172 17.73 7.24 -1.19
C GLY A 172 16.98 8.34 -0.45
N ASP A 173 16.53 9.34 -1.19
CA ASP A 173 15.77 10.48 -0.63
C ASP A 173 14.24 10.27 -0.66
N ARG A 174 13.75 9.21 -1.29
CA ARG A 174 12.32 8.90 -1.36
C ARG A 174 11.86 8.09 -0.14
N THR A 175 10.77 8.53 0.45
CA THR A 175 10.16 7.86 1.62
C THR A 175 9.15 6.81 1.14
N ALA A 176 9.03 5.69 1.87
CA ALA A 176 7.95 4.73 1.66
C ALA A 176 6.58 5.44 1.68
N CYS A 177 5.64 4.94 0.93
CA CYS A 177 4.36 5.54 0.56
C CYS A 177 4.49 6.72 -0.43
N SER A 178 5.64 6.82 -1.17
CA SER A 178 5.82 7.80 -2.25
C SER A 178 6.24 7.16 -3.57
N PHE A 179 6.21 5.84 -3.66
CA PHE A 179 6.53 5.11 -4.87
C PHE A 179 5.25 4.78 -5.67
N GLY A 180 5.41 4.52 -6.97
CA GLY A 180 4.28 4.15 -7.81
C GLY A 180 3.31 5.30 -8.15
N ASP A 181 2.10 4.89 -8.49
CA ASP A 181 0.99 5.79 -8.90
C ASP A 181 0.01 6.04 -7.74
N ALA A 182 0.02 5.16 -6.71
CA ALA A 182 -0.76 5.28 -5.47
C ALA A 182 -0.11 4.48 -4.35
#